data_aa1607786bb700249da413afb24ff2f2
#
_entry.id   aa1607786bb700249da413afb24ff2f2
#
_cell.length_a   1.000
_cell.length_b   1.000
_cell.length_c   1.000
_cell.angle_alpha   90.00
_cell.angle_beta   90.00
_cell.angle_gamma   90.00
#
_symmetry.space_group_name_H-M   'P 1'
#
loop_
_entity.id
_entity.type
_entity.pdbx_description
1 polymer ?
#
loop_
_entity_poly.entity_id
_entity_poly.type
_entity_poly.pdbx_seq_one_letter_code
_entity_poly.pdbx_strand_id
1 'polypeptide(L)'
;MKIVVIGGTGRIGSKVVNKLREHGHEAVAAAPNTGVNTITGEGLAEVLKGASVVVDVSDSPAWDDAAVLKFFETSTRNLLTNEAAAGVGHHVALSVVGTDRLSESGYFRGKIAQEKLIRESSIPYTIVHATQFFEFLKGLADWQMVGEEVHLPPVLFQPMAADDVASGVARVAVGPPANGIVEIAGPEQFRLDELVRRRLASLNDPRKVITDPNARYSGAKVSENTLVPASNARLGPTRFETWLTQSAAQRSAA
;
A
#
# COMPACT_ATOMS: atom_id res chain seq x y z
N MET A 1 -14.57 13.57 13.53
CA MET A 1 -15.34 13.02 12.39
C MET A 1 -15.25 11.50 12.40
N LYS A 2 -16.26 10.84 11.83
CA LYS A 2 -16.25 9.39 11.63
C LYS A 2 -15.48 9.05 10.37
N ILE A 3 -14.48 8.17 10.48
CA ILE A 3 -13.62 7.70 9.37
C ILE A 3 -13.68 6.18 9.34
N VAL A 4 -14.11 5.61 8.23
CA VAL A 4 -14.15 4.15 8.05
C VAL A 4 -12.91 3.71 7.29
N VAL A 5 -12.17 2.74 7.85
CA VAL A 5 -10.94 2.21 7.25
C VAL A 5 -11.22 0.81 6.72
N ILE A 6 -11.34 0.66 5.41
CA ILE A 6 -11.49 -0.62 4.72
C ILE A 6 -10.14 -1.32 4.69
N GLY A 7 -10.11 -2.62 5.04
CA GLY A 7 -8.87 -3.32 5.36
C GLY A 7 -8.31 -2.93 6.74
N GLY A 8 -9.15 -2.34 7.61
CA GLY A 8 -8.78 -1.74 8.88
C GLY A 8 -8.19 -2.69 9.93
N THR A 9 -8.29 -4.01 9.74
CA THR A 9 -7.64 -5.01 10.60
C THR A 9 -6.32 -5.53 10.04
N GLY A 10 -5.96 -5.12 8.84
CA GLY A 10 -4.70 -5.50 8.18
C GLY A 10 -3.48 -4.74 8.71
N ARG A 11 -2.31 -5.07 8.17
CA ARG A 11 -1.01 -4.50 8.58
C ARG A 11 -0.98 -2.97 8.55
N ILE A 12 -1.43 -2.35 7.47
CA ILE A 12 -1.47 -0.90 7.34
C ILE A 12 -2.73 -0.34 8.00
N GLY A 13 -3.88 -0.98 7.76
CA GLY A 13 -5.17 -0.49 8.24
C GLY A 13 -5.25 -0.35 9.75
N SER A 14 -4.76 -1.33 10.53
CA SER A 14 -4.74 -1.24 11.99
C SER A 14 -3.92 -0.06 12.51
N LYS A 15 -2.77 0.22 11.85
CA LYS A 15 -1.93 1.38 12.18
C LYS A 15 -2.63 2.70 11.83
N VAL A 16 -3.32 2.78 10.68
CA VAL A 16 -4.12 3.96 10.28
C VAL A 16 -5.24 4.20 11.29
N VAL A 17 -6.00 3.16 11.66
CA VAL A 17 -7.06 3.25 12.69
C VAL A 17 -6.52 3.80 14.01
N ASN A 18 -5.39 3.26 14.49
CA ASN A 18 -4.79 3.73 15.74
C ASN A 18 -4.35 5.20 15.65
N LYS A 19 -3.66 5.59 14.58
CA LYS A 19 -3.23 7.00 14.40
C LYS A 19 -4.40 7.96 14.32
N LEU A 20 -5.48 7.60 13.64
CA LEU A 20 -6.67 8.43 13.58
C LEU A 20 -7.35 8.58 14.96
N ARG A 21 -7.39 7.51 15.75
CA ARG A 21 -7.94 7.53 17.13
C ARG A 21 -7.07 8.37 18.07
N GLU A 22 -5.75 8.25 17.97
CA GLU A 22 -4.80 9.09 18.74
C GLU A 22 -4.99 10.60 18.48
N HIS A 23 -5.49 10.96 17.29
CA HIS A 23 -5.81 12.34 16.93
C HIS A 23 -7.29 12.72 17.19
N GLY A 24 -8.02 11.91 17.96
CA GLY A 24 -9.39 12.22 18.41
C GLY A 24 -10.47 11.98 17.38
N HIS A 25 -10.21 11.18 16.34
CA HIS A 25 -11.24 10.82 15.36
C HIS A 25 -11.93 9.49 15.74
N GLU A 26 -13.21 9.37 15.36
CA GLU A 26 -13.92 8.09 15.42
C GLU A 26 -13.49 7.24 14.23
N ALA A 27 -12.44 6.44 14.40
CA ALA A 27 -11.93 5.55 13.36
C ALA A 27 -12.50 4.14 13.54
N VAL A 28 -13.20 3.64 12.51
CA VAL A 28 -13.85 2.32 12.48
C VAL A 28 -13.07 1.39 11.56
N ALA A 29 -12.58 0.28 12.10
CA ALA A 29 -11.97 -0.77 11.29
C ALA A 29 -13.04 -1.61 10.61
N ALA A 30 -13.01 -1.67 9.27
CA ALA A 30 -13.93 -2.45 8.45
C ALA A 30 -13.16 -3.49 7.63
N ALA A 31 -13.51 -4.76 7.85
CA ALA A 31 -12.88 -5.91 7.19
C ALA A 31 -13.81 -7.14 7.32
N PRO A 32 -13.56 -8.25 6.59
CA PRO A 32 -14.41 -9.44 6.71
C PRO A 32 -14.58 -9.97 8.14
N ASN A 33 -13.53 -9.94 8.94
CA ASN A 33 -13.57 -10.35 10.35
C ASN A 33 -14.31 -9.37 11.29
N THR A 34 -14.71 -8.20 10.78
CA THR A 34 -15.58 -7.24 11.50
C THR A 34 -16.97 -7.15 10.86
N GLY A 35 -17.35 -8.09 9.98
CA GLY A 35 -18.66 -8.16 9.34
C GLY A 35 -18.82 -7.24 8.13
N VAL A 36 -17.72 -6.75 7.53
CA VAL A 36 -17.76 -5.88 6.35
C VAL A 36 -17.02 -6.54 5.19
N ASN A 37 -17.74 -6.90 4.14
CA ASN A 37 -17.17 -7.52 2.94
C ASN A 37 -17.41 -6.66 1.70
N THR A 38 -16.36 -6.08 1.16
CA THR A 38 -16.42 -5.20 -0.01
C THR A 38 -16.76 -5.95 -1.31
N ILE A 39 -16.54 -7.28 -1.37
CA ILE A 39 -16.84 -8.08 -2.57
C ILE A 39 -18.35 -8.38 -2.64
N THR A 40 -18.98 -8.72 -1.52
CA THR A 40 -20.42 -9.01 -1.47
C THR A 40 -21.27 -7.79 -1.17
N GLY A 41 -20.69 -6.71 -0.66
CA GLY A 41 -21.40 -5.52 -0.19
C GLY A 41 -21.94 -5.65 1.24
N GLU A 42 -21.77 -6.81 1.88
CA GLU A 42 -22.25 -7.07 3.23
C GLU A 42 -21.64 -6.09 4.24
N GLY A 43 -22.50 -5.51 5.10
CA GLY A 43 -22.10 -4.57 6.15
C GLY A 43 -21.70 -3.17 5.67
N LEU A 44 -21.53 -2.92 4.35
CA LEU A 44 -21.06 -1.63 3.84
C LEU A 44 -22.04 -0.48 4.18
N ALA A 45 -23.32 -0.65 3.86
CA ALA A 45 -24.32 0.40 4.11
C ALA A 45 -24.40 0.79 5.60
N GLU A 46 -24.27 -0.18 6.50
CA GLU A 46 -24.34 0.06 7.94
C GLU A 46 -23.09 0.75 8.47
N VAL A 47 -21.88 0.25 8.11
CA VAL A 47 -20.63 0.83 8.62
C VAL A 47 -20.43 2.26 8.11
N LEU A 48 -20.91 2.58 6.90
CA LEU A 48 -20.76 3.90 6.27
C LEU A 48 -21.76 4.95 6.77
N LYS A 49 -22.79 4.60 7.55
CA LYS A 49 -23.70 5.58 8.12
C LYS A 49 -22.95 6.67 8.90
N GLY A 50 -23.11 7.92 8.48
CA GLY A 50 -22.47 9.09 9.09
C GLY A 50 -20.96 9.17 8.90
N ALA A 51 -20.37 8.35 8.05
CA ALA A 51 -18.96 8.45 7.71
C ALA A 51 -18.70 9.72 6.88
N SER A 52 -17.73 10.51 7.31
CA SER A 52 -17.26 11.69 6.58
C SER A 52 -16.19 11.30 5.54
N VAL A 53 -15.36 10.30 5.89
CA VAL A 53 -14.22 9.86 5.10
C VAL A 53 -14.16 8.33 5.07
N VAL A 54 -13.83 7.78 3.92
CA VAL A 54 -13.46 6.36 3.77
C VAL A 54 -11.98 6.27 3.39
N VAL A 55 -11.26 5.39 4.05
CA VAL A 55 -9.86 5.08 3.75
C VAL A 55 -9.78 3.63 3.29
N ASP A 56 -9.51 3.40 2.01
CA ASP A 56 -9.32 2.06 1.45
C ASP A 56 -7.84 1.69 1.41
N VAL A 57 -7.45 0.81 2.33
CA VAL A 57 -6.13 0.17 2.38
C VAL A 57 -6.26 -1.35 2.22
N SER A 58 -7.37 -1.80 1.62
CA SER A 58 -7.58 -3.22 1.33
C SER A 58 -6.64 -3.72 0.22
N ASP A 59 -6.36 -5.01 0.25
CA ASP A 59 -5.55 -5.67 -0.76
C ASP A 59 -6.17 -7.01 -1.15
N SER A 60 -5.83 -7.50 -2.35
CA SER A 60 -6.34 -8.77 -2.84
C SER A 60 -5.81 -9.94 -1.99
N PRO A 61 -6.68 -10.87 -1.56
CA PRO A 61 -6.23 -12.08 -0.89
C PRO A 61 -5.61 -13.12 -1.86
N ALA A 62 -5.71 -12.89 -3.17
CA ALA A 62 -5.20 -13.75 -4.22
C ALA A 62 -4.10 -13.03 -5.03
N TRP A 63 -3.24 -13.81 -5.66
CA TRP A 63 -2.12 -13.32 -6.49
C TRP A 63 -2.28 -13.64 -7.98
N ASP A 64 -3.33 -14.41 -8.34
CA ASP A 64 -3.68 -14.65 -9.74
C ASP A 64 -4.17 -13.35 -10.39
N ASP A 65 -3.68 -13.04 -11.58
CA ASP A 65 -3.93 -11.79 -12.29
C ASP A 65 -5.42 -11.48 -12.48
N ALA A 66 -6.22 -12.47 -12.84
CA ALA A 66 -7.66 -12.29 -13.05
C ALA A 66 -8.40 -12.09 -11.73
N ALA A 67 -8.00 -12.81 -10.68
CA ALA A 67 -8.58 -12.68 -9.34
C ALA A 67 -8.24 -11.31 -8.72
N VAL A 68 -7.01 -10.83 -8.88
CA VAL A 68 -6.59 -9.49 -8.42
C VAL A 68 -7.39 -8.40 -9.12
N LEU A 69 -7.48 -8.45 -10.44
CA LEU A 69 -8.27 -7.47 -11.21
C LEU A 69 -9.73 -7.46 -10.76
N LYS A 70 -10.35 -8.65 -10.69
CA LYS A 70 -11.73 -8.80 -10.23
C LYS A 70 -11.95 -8.27 -8.81
N PHE A 71 -10.99 -8.51 -7.90
CA PHE A 71 -11.05 -8.00 -6.54
C PHE A 71 -11.12 -6.47 -6.54
N PHE A 72 -10.15 -5.80 -7.15
CA PHE A 72 -10.10 -4.34 -7.13
C PHE A 72 -11.29 -3.70 -7.86
N GLU A 73 -11.72 -4.24 -8.99
CA GLU A 73 -12.91 -3.72 -9.69
C GLU A 73 -14.18 -3.88 -8.86
N THR A 74 -14.43 -5.06 -8.30
CA THR A 74 -15.67 -5.36 -7.57
C THR A 74 -15.71 -4.60 -6.24
N SER A 75 -14.63 -4.67 -5.47
CA SER A 75 -14.50 -3.98 -4.18
C SER A 75 -14.70 -2.48 -4.34
N THR A 76 -14.01 -1.87 -5.30
CA THR A 76 -14.07 -0.42 -5.51
C THR A 76 -15.46 0.03 -5.97
N ARG A 77 -16.11 -0.68 -6.92
CA ARG A 77 -17.47 -0.35 -7.34
C ARG A 77 -18.47 -0.41 -6.17
N ASN A 78 -18.40 -1.47 -5.36
CA ASN A 78 -19.27 -1.61 -4.20
C ASN A 78 -19.04 -0.50 -3.17
N LEU A 79 -17.77 -0.16 -2.90
CA LEU A 79 -17.43 0.93 -1.99
C LEU A 79 -17.98 2.26 -2.50
N LEU A 80 -17.63 2.68 -3.70
CA LEU A 80 -18.05 3.97 -4.26
C LEU A 80 -19.58 4.09 -4.35
N THR A 81 -20.30 3.01 -4.68
CA THR A 81 -21.76 2.99 -4.69
C THR A 81 -22.34 3.25 -3.29
N ASN A 82 -21.84 2.57 -2.27
CA ASN A 82 -22.32 2.73 -0.90
C ASN A 82 -21.88 4.06 -0.28
N GLU A 83 -20.69 4.55 -0.61
CA GLU A 83 -20.18 5.85 -0.19
C GLU A 83 -21.04 7.00 -0.74
N ALA A 84 -21.40 6.95 -2.03
CA ALA A 84 -22.30 7.92 -2.63
C ALA A 84 -23.66 7.94 -1.95
N ALA A 85 -24.23 6.77 -1.66
CA ALA A 85 -25.50 6.64 -0.94
C ALA A 85 -25.43 7.14 0.51
N ALA A 86 -24.26 7.01 1.16
CA ALA A 86 -24.03 7.47 2.53
C ALA A 86 -23.62 8.95 2.63
N GLY A 87 -23.37 9.63 1.51
CA GLY A 87 -22.92 11.02 1.47
C GLY A 87 -21.49 11.23 1.96
N VAL A 88 -20.60 10.24 1.73
CA VAL A 88 -19.18 10.35 2.07
C VAL A 88 -18.54 11.50 1.28
N GLY A 89 -17.83 12.37 1.98
CA GLY A 89 -17.22 13.57 1.42
C GLY A 89 -15.77 13.41 0.95
N HIS A 90 -15.11 12.28 1.28
CA HIS A 90 -13.72 12.03 0.87
C HIS A 90 -13.41 10.54 0.82
N HIS A 91 -13.06 10.04 -0.36
CA HIS A 91 -12.49 8.70 -0.55
C HIS A 91 -10.97 8.78 -0.62
N VAL A 92 -10.27 8.05 0.26
CA VAL A 92 -8.79 7.95 0.26
C VAL A 92 -8.41 6.53 -0.07
N ALA A 93 -7.69 6.32 -1.16
CA ALA A 93 -7.18 4.99 -1.52
C ALA A 93 -5.66 4.92 -1.41
N LEU A 94 -5.15 3.85 -0.80
CA LEU A 94 -3.72 3.54 -0.82
C LEU A 94 -3.38 2.79 -2.10
N SER A 95 -2.49 3.36 -2.89
CA SER A 95 -1.93 2.78 -4.11
C SER A 95 -0.39 2.81 -4.06
N VAL A 96 0.26 2.56 -5.17
CA VAL A 96 1.71 2.36 -5.24
C VAL A 96 2.35 3.32 -6.22
N VAL A 97 3.50 3.91 -5.86
CA VAL A 97 4.34 4.66 -6.79
C VAL A 97 4.72 3.78 -7.99
N GLY A 98 4.54 4.27 -9.20
CA GLY A 98 4.82 3.54 -10.43
C GLY A 98 3.68 2.67 -10.93
N THR A 99 2.49 2.73 -10.34
CA THR A 99 1.31 1.97 -10.78
C THR A 99 1.05 2.10 -12.28
N ASP A 100 1.12 3.29 -12.83
CA ASP A 100 0.95 3.60 -14.24
C ASP A 100 2.07 3.05 -15.16
N ARG A 101 3.25 2.79 -14.59
CA ARG A 101 4.46 2.33 -15.30
C ARG A 101 4.63 0.81 -15.31
N LEU A 102 3.80 0.07 -14.56
CA LEU A 102 3.95 -1.37 -14.30
C LEU A 102 2.77 -2.20 -14.85
N SER A 103 2.17 -1.77 -15.95
CA SER A 103 0.97 -2.40 -16.56
C SER A 103 1.17 -3.85 -17.03
N GLU A 104 2.41 -4.32 -17.20
CA GLU A 104 2.70 -5.73 -17.47
C GLU A 104 2.37 -6.65 -16.28
N SER A 105 2.35 -6.12 -15.05
CA SER A 105 2.02 -6.86 -13.85
C SER A 105 0.51 -6.96 -13.63
N GLY A 106 0.00 -8.14 -13.30
CA GLY A 106 -1.42 -8.35 -12.97
C GLY A 106 -1.86 -7.55 -11.75
N TYR A 107 -1.02 -7.50 -10.73
CA TYR A 107 -1.28 -6.70 -9.54
C TYR A 107 -1.48 -5.22 -9.89
N PHE A 108 -0.56 -4.64 -10.65
CA PHE A 108 -0.65 -3.23 -11.02
C PHE A 108 -1.80 -2.95 -12.00
N ARG A 109 -2.19 -3.90 -12.86
CA ARG A 109 -3.44 -3.78 -13.65
C ARG A 109 -4.66 -3.65 -12.74
N GLY A 110 -4.72 -4.42 -11.65
CA GLY A 110 -5.77 -4.27 -10.64
C GLY A 110 -5.77 -2.89 -9.99
N LYS A 111 -4.61 -2.37 -9.61
CA LYS A 111 -4.48 -1.01 -9.04
C LYS A 111 -4.84 0.08 -10.05
N ILE A 112 -4.44 -0.05 -11.32
CA ILE A 112 -4.84 0.86 -12.40
C ILE A 112 -6.39 0.89 -12.55
N ALA A 113 -7.04 -0.28 -12.51
CA ALA A 113 -8.49 -0.37 -12.59
C ALA A 113 -9.18 0.28 -11.37
N GLN A 114 -8.65 0.06 -10.15
CA GLN A 114 -9.12 0.73 -8.93
C GLN A 114 -9.03 2.25 -9.06
N GLU A 115 -7.87 2.77 -9.42
CA GLU A 115 -7.63 4.20 -9.55
C GLU A 115 -8.52 4.83 -10.62
N LYS A 116 -8.75 4.13 -11.74
CA LYS A 116 -9.65 4.58 -12.80
C LYS A 116 -11.07 4.75 -12.27
N LEU A 117 -11.61 3.76 -11.58
CA LEU A 117 -12.96 3.81 -11.00
C LEU A 117 -13.12 4.96 -10.00
N ILE A 118 -12.10 5.21 -9.17
CA ILE A 118 -12.09 6.32 -8.22
C ILE A 118 -12.15 7.65 -8.95
N ARG A 119 -11.31 7.86 -9.98
CA ARG A 119 -11.27 9.10 -10.77
C ARG A 119 -12.56 9.37 -11.54
N GLU A 120 -13.26 8.31 -11.97
CA GLU A 120 -14.53 8.38 -12.70
C GLU A 120 -15.74 8.58 -11.76
N SER A 121 -15.56 8.46 -10.45
CA SER A 121 -16.61 8.65 -9.46
C SER A 121 -16.92 10.14 -9.23
N SER A 122 -18.10 10.42 -8.67
CA SER A 122 -18.49 11.77 -8.23
C SER A 122 -18.02 12.13 -6.83
N ILE A 123 -17.37 11.18 -6.12
CA ILE A 123 -16.92 11.38 -4.73
C ILE A 123 -15.57 12.11 -4.75
N PRO A 124 -15.41 13.20 -3.98
CA PRO A 124 -14.10 13.82 -3.82
C PRO A 124 -13.08 12.80 -3.28
N TYR A 125 -11.87 12.77 -3.86
CA TYR A 125 -10.93 11.70 -3.56
C TYR A 125 -9.49 12.18 -3.40
N THR A 126 -8.68 11.31 -2.78
CA THR A 126 -7.21 11.39 -2.85
C THR A 126 -6.64 9.98 -3.00
N ILE A 127 -5.86 9.75 -4.05
CA ILE A 127 -5.10 8.52 -4.23
C ILE A 127 -3.71 8.73 -3.64
N VAL A 128 -3.35 7.95 -2.63
CA VAL A 128 -2.03 7.99 -2.00
C VAL A 128 -1.14 6.98 -2.69
N HIS A 129 -0.18 7.42 -3.49
CA HIS A 129 0.88 6.58 -4.01
C HIS A 129 1.99 6.48 -2.96
N ALA A 130 2.07 5.36 -2.26
CA ALA A 130 3.19 5.06 -1.39
C ALA A 130 4.29 4.32 -2.16
N THR A 131 5.55 4.58 -1.84
CA THR A 131 6.61 3.67 -2.24
C THR A 131 6.49 2.35 -1.48
N GLN A 132 7.24 1.35 -1.90
CA GLN A 132 7.22 0.04 -1.28
C GLN A 132 7.66 0.10 0.20
N PHE A 133 7.35 -0.95 0.96
CA PHE A 133 7.60 -0.94 2.40
C PHE A 133 8.81 -1.80 2.77
N PHE A 134 9.57 -1.39 3.78
CA PHE A 134 10.67 -2.18 4.32
C PHE A 134 10.22 -3.59 4.77
N GLU A 135 8.99 -3.70 5.26
CA GLU A 135 8.38 -4.95 5.73
C GLU A 135 8.23 -6.01 4.62
N PHE A 136 8.20 -5.60 3.35
CA PHE A 136 8.08 -6.50 2.20
C PHE A 136 9.43 -6.97 1.62
N LEU A 137 10.56 -6.43 2.07
CA LEU A 137 11.87 -6.77 1.48
C LEU A 137 12.20 -8.25 1.52
N LYS A 138 11.81 -8.98 2.61
CA LYS A 138 11.98 -10.43 2.66
C LYS A 138 11.04 -11.14 1.68
N GLY A 139 9.77 -10.77 1.66
CA GLY A 139 8.79 -11.33 0.73
C GLY A 139 9.19 -11.08 -0.73
N LEU A 140 9.74 -9.91 -1.04
CA LEU A 140 10.28 -9.63 -2.37
C LEU A 140 11.41 -10.60 -2.74
N ALA A 141 12.32 -10.90 -1.81
CA ALA A 141 13.35 -11.92 -2.03
C ALA A 141 12.72 -13.31 -2.26
N ASP A 142 11.67 -13.66 -1.51
CA ASP A 142 10.98 -14.94 -1.66
C ASP A 142 10.31 -15.08 -3.05
N TRP A 143 9.78 -14.01 -3.61
CA TRP A 143 9.13 -14.00 -4.94
C TRP A 143 10.10 -13.97 -6.12
N GLN A 144 11.33 -13.53 -5.89
CA GLN A 144 12.33 -13.34 -6.93
C GLN A 144 13.38 -14.48 -6.97
N MET A 145 12.99 -15.65 -6.48
CA MET A 145 13.83 -16.84 -6.51
C MET A 145 13.94 -17.43 -7.90
N VAL A 146 15.18 -17.70 -8.33
CA VAL A 146 15.52 -18.50 -9.51
C VAL A 146 16.46 -19.62 -9.04
N GLY A 147 15.94 -20.83 -8.92
CA GLY A 147 16.65 -21.90 -8.22
C GLY A 147 16.86 -21.55 -6.73
N GLU A 148 18.09 -21.50 -6.28
CA GLU A 148 18.46 -21.17 -4.89
C GLU A 148 18.91 -19.71 -4.69
N GLU A 149 18.93 -18.91 -5.75
CA GLU A 149 19.40 -17.54 -5.74
C GLU A 149 18.24 -16.53 -5.93
N VAL A 150 18.38 -15.33 -5.38
CA VAL A 150 17.43 -14.22 -5.54
C VAL A 150 17.91 -13.31 -6.66
N HIS A 151 17.15 -13.19 -7.75
CA HIS A 151 17.51 -12.34 -8.91
C HIS A 151 16.77 -11.01 -8.87
N LEU A 152 17.50 -9.90 -8.80
CA LEU A 152 16.92 -8.56 -8.68
C LEU A 152 17.53 -7.57 -9.67
N PRO A 153 16.69 -6.69 -10.27
CA PRO A 153 17.19 -5.66 -11.15
C PRO A 153 17.90 -4.56 -10.35
N PRO A 154 19.01 -4.01 -10.89
CA PRO A 154 19.78 -2.96 -10.23
C PRO A 154 19.18 -1.57 -10.42
N VAL A 155 17.91 -1.37 -10.03
CA VAL A 155 17.17 -0.11 -10.20
C VAL A 155 17.09 0.66 -8.89
N LEU A 156 16.80 1.96 -8.96
CA LEU A 156 16.56 2.79 -7.78
C LEU A 156 15.26 2.38 -7.08
N PHE A 157 15.31 2.41 -5.75
CA PHE A 157 14.26 1.96 -4.86
C PHE A 157 14.24 2.86 -3.61
N GLN A 158 13.09 3.37 -3.24
CA GLN A 158 12.95 4.33 -2.13
C GLN A 158 11.88 3.90 -1.13
N PRO A 159 12.01 2.72 -0.50
CA PRO A 159 10.97 2.18 0.37
C PRO A 159 10.87 2.95 1.68
N MET A 160 9.73 2.78 2.35
CA MET A 160 9.41 3.45 3.61
C MET A 160 8.90 2.46 4.67
N ALA A 161 8.90 2.86 5.93
CA ALA A 161 8.34 2.06 7.01
C ALA A 161 6.80 2.05 6.94
N ALA A 162 6.16 0.91 7.25
CA ALA A 162 4.70 0.79 7.32
C ALA A 162 4.05 1.79 8.29
N ASP A 163 4.74 2.17 9.36
CA ASP A 163 4.28 3.21 10.30
C ASP A 163 4.24 4.60 9.66
N ASP A 164 5.21 4.90 8.80
CA ASP A 164 5.25 6.17 8.04
C ASP A 164 4.16 6.19 6.96
N VAL A 165 3.91 5.05 6.29
CA VAL A 165 2.77 4.89 5.37
C VAL A 165 1.46 5.21 6.08
N ALA A 166 1.22 4.58 7.23
CA ALA A 166 0.00 4.80 8.00
C ALA A 166 -0.14 6.26 8.46
N SER A 167 0.97 6.90 8.84
CA SER A 167 1.00 8.33 9.19
C SER A 167 0.67 9.23 7.99
N GLY A 168 1.22 8.91 6.82
CA GLY A 168 0.95 9.61 5.58
C GLY A 168 -0.52 9.51 5.15
N VAL A 169 -1.07 8.29 5.17
CA VAL A 169 -2.47 8.02 4.85
C VAL A 169 -3.42 8.72 5.84
N ALA A 170 -3.16 8.60 7.15
CA ALA A 170 -3.98 9.25 8.18
C ALA A 170 -3.99 10.79 8.02
N ARG A 171 -2.84 11.39 7.70
CA ARG A 171 -2.73 12.84 7.42
C ARG A 171 -3.55 13.25 6.20
N VAL A 172 -3.54 12.45 5.14
CA VAL A 172 -4.35 12.70 3.95
C VAL A 172 -5.84 12.58 4.28
N ALA A 173 -6.24 11.58 5.05
CA ALA A 173 -7.63 11.32 5.40
C ALA A 173 -8.28 12.47 6.20
N VAL A 174 -7.52 13.19 7.01
CA VAL A 174 -8.03 14.33 7.79
C VAL A 174 -7.91 15.68 7.07
N GLY A 175 -7.23 15.71 5.94
CA GLY A 175 -7.08 16.88 5.09
C GLY A 175 -8.20 17.01 4.04
N PRO A 176 -8.22 18.11 3.29
CA PRO A 176 -9.14 18.26 2.17
C PRO A 176 -8.82 17.28 1.04
N PRO A 177 -9.84 16.85 0.25
CA PRO A 177 -9.62 16.04 -0.94
C PRO A 177 -8.73 16.75 -1.95
N ALA A 178 -7.70 16.04 -2.46
CA ALA A 178 -6.82 16.58 -3.48
C ALA A 178 -7.40 16.45 -4.91
N ASN A 179 -8.40 15.59 -5.09
CA ASN A 179 -8.93 15.17 -6.39
C ASN A 179 -7.80 14.78 -7.37
N GLY A 180 -6.83 14.06 -6.84
CA GLY A 180 -5.61 13.69 -7.53
C GLY A 180 -4.76 12.72 -6.72
N ILE A 181 -3.49 12.64 -7.12
CA ILE A 181 -2.49 11.77 -6.50
C ILE A 181 -1.63 12.57 -5.52
N VAL A 182 -1.34 11.99 -4.36
CA VAL A 182 -0.34 12.45 -3.40
C VAL A 182 0.68 11.34 -3.21
N GLU A 183 1.95 11.61 -3.49
CA GLU A 183 3.02 10.63 -3.28
C GLU A 183 3.65 10.75 -1.90
N ILE A 184 3.91 9.60 -1.28
CA ILE A 184 4.64 9.47 -0.02
C ILE A 184 5.77 8.44 -0.18
N ALA A 185 6.92 8.68 0.43
CA ALA A 185 8.11 7.84 0.26
C ALA A 185 8.98 7.81 1.51
N GLY A 186 9.92 6.87 1.54
CA GLY A 186 11.01 6.88 2.51
C GLY A 186 12.00 8.00 2.28
N PRO A 187 12.82 8.34 3.30
CA PRO A 187 13.78 9.44 3.21
C PRO A 187 15.05 9.09 2.42
N GLU A 188 15.24 7.82 2.06
CA GLU A 188 16.48 7.32 1.47
C GLU A 188 16.23 6.51 0.21
N GLN A 189 17.07 6.73 -0.80
CA GLN A 189 17.12 5.92 -2.03
C GLN A 189 18.23 4.89 -1.93
N PHE A 190 17.98 3.71 -2.48
CA PHE A 190 18.89 2.59 -2.52
C PHE A 190 18.87 1.94 -3.91
N ARG A 191 19.84 1.09 -4.19
CA ARG A 191 19.69 0.08 -5.24
C ARG A 191 18.89 -1.10 -4.66
N LEU A 192 17.91 -1.57 -5.42
CA LEU A 192 17.00 -2.62 -4.96
C LEU A 192 17.73 -3.90 -4.54
N ASP A 193 18.65 -4.39 -5.37
CA ASP A 193 19.45 -5.59 -5.09
C ASP A 193 20.34 -5.44 -3.85
N GLU A 194 20.92 -4.26 -3.65
CA GLU A 194 21.74 -3.96 -2.47
C GLU A 194 20.92 -3.90 -1.18
N LEU A 195 19.76 -3.26 -1.22
CA LEU A 195 18.89 -3.15 -0.05
C LEU A 195 18.36 -4.52 0.39
N VAL A 196 17.94 -5.36 -0.56
CA VAL A 196 17.48 -6.72 -0.27
C VAL A 196 18.61 -7.54 0.31
N ARG A 197 19.84 -7.44 -0.23
CA ARG A 197 21.04 -8.10 0.31
C ARG A 197 21.28 -7.71 1.77
N ARG A 198 21.21 -6.41 2.09
CA ARG A 198 21.34 -5.91 3.47
C ARG A 198 20.23 -6.46 4.38
N ARG A 199 18.99 -6.54 3.88
CA ARG A 199 17.87 -7.10 4.65
C ARG A 199 18.07 -8.58 4.94
N LEU A 200 18.43 -9.40 3.96
CA LEU A 200 18.68 -10.82 4.15
C LEU A 200 19.84 -11.06 5.15
N ALA A 201 20.93 -10.30 5.02
CA ALA A 201 22.03 -10.36 5.99
C ALA A 201 21.56 -10.05 7.42
N SER A 202 20.70 -9.06 7.62
CA SER A 202 20.12 -8.72 8.93
C SER A 202 19.22 -9.79 9.54
N LEU A 203 18.81 -10.77 8.71
CA LEU A 203 18.00 -11.91 9.11
C LEU A 203 18.81 -13.20 9.26
N ASN A 204 20.12 -13.15 9.03
CA ASN A 204 20.99 -14.32 8.87
C ASN A 204 20.47 -15.28 7.77
N ASP A 205 19.82 -14.77 6.74
CA ASP A 205 19.32 -15.53 5.60
C ASP A 205 20.49 -15.80 4.64
N PRO A 206 20.85 -17.07 4.36
CA PRO A 206 22.03 -17.41 3.59
C PRO A 206 21.87 -17.24 2.08
N ARG A 207 20.69 -16.90 1.58
CA ARG A 207 20.42 -16.79 0.15
C ARG A 207 21.29 -15.71 -0.49
N LYS A 208 21.80 -16.05 -1.65
CA LYS A 208 22.63 -15.14 -2.45
C LYS A 208 21.73 -14.25 -3.32
N VAL A 209 22.00 -12.96 -3.32
CA VAL A 209 21.32 -11.98 -4.17
C VAL A 209 22.18 -11.70 -5.40
N ILE A 210 21.64 -12.01 -6.57
CA ILE A 210 22.25 -11.78 -7.87
C ILE A 210 21.72 -10.48 -8.45
N THR A 211 22.60 -9.59 -8.83
CA THR A 211 22.28 -8.40 -9.62
C THR A 211 22.02 -8.85 -11.06
N ASP A 212 20.76 -8.80 -11.49
CA ASP A 212 20.33 -9.24 -12.82
C ASP A 212 19.58 -8.10 -13.56
N PRO A 213 20.22 -7.45 -14.54
CA PRO A 213 19.57 -6.37 -15.30
C PRO A 213 18.31 -6.80 -16.07
N ASN A 214 18.11 -8.11 -16.27
CA ASN A 214 16.94 -8.64 -16.96
C ASN A 214 15.84 -9.10 -16.01
N ALA A 215 16.08 -9.10 -14.70
CA ALA A 215 15.08 -9.46 -13.71
C ALA A 215 13.90 -8.49 -13.78
N ARG A 216 12.71 -9.04 -13.56
CA ARG A 216 11.45 -8.29 -13.56
C ARG A 216 11.03 -7.94 -12.13
N TYR A 217 10.33 -6.85 -11.97
CA TYR A 217 9.70 -6.50 -10.70
C TYR A 217 8.20 -6.81 -10.78
N SER A 218 7.74 -7.73 -9.94
CA SER A 218 6.32 -8.17 -9.96
C SER A 218 5.81 -8.57 -11.36
N GLY A 219 6.68 -9.18 -12.17
CA GLY A 219 6.37 -9.60 -13.54
C GLY A 219 6.56 -8.51 -14.62
N ALA A 220 6.75 -7.26 -14.25
CA ALA A 220 6.97 -6.15 -15.18
C ALA A 220 8.46 -5.81 -15.38
N LYS A 221 8.79 -5.29 -16.56
CA LYS A 221 10.09 -4.67 -16.81
C LYS A 221 10.18 -3.35 -16.05
N VAL A 222 11.37 -3.07 -15.52
CA VAL A 222 11.64 -1.82 -14.80
C VAL A 222 12.84 -1.10 -15.38
N SER A 223 12.80 0.22 -15.36
CA SER A 223 13.93 1.11 -15.65
C SER A 223 14.44 1.74 -14.36
N GLU A 224 15.54 2.47 -14.44
CA GLU A 224 16.24 3.07 -13.29
C GLU A 224 15.29 3.77 -12.29
N ASN A 225 14.30 4.51 -12.76
CA ASN A 225 13.43 5.35 -11.92
C ASN A 225 12.00 4.82 -11.80
N THR A 226 11.71 3.57 -12.20
CA THR A 226 10.33 3.05 -12.19
C THR A 226 9.74 2.98 -10.78
N LEU A 227 10.56 2.71 -9.77
CA LEU A 227 10.13 2.45 -8.39
C LEU A 227 10.40 3.61 -7.42
N VAL A 228 10.77 4.78 -7.94
CA VAL A 228 10.99 5.98 -7.14
C VAL A 228 9.90 7.03 -7.39
N PRO A 229 9.57 7.84 -6.38
CA PRO A 229 8.53 8.84 -6.48
C PRO A 229 8.99 10.07 -7.28
N ALA A 230 8.08 10.98 -7.57
CA ALA A 230 8.40 12.31 -8.05
C ALA A 230 9.12 13.14 -6.96
N SER A 231 9.81 14.20 -7.39
CA SER A 231 10.64 15.05 -6.52
C SER A 231 9.86 15.81 -5.42
N ASN A 232 8.54 15.92 -5.57
CA ASN A 232 7.64 16.59 -4.61
C ASN A 232 6.96 15.62 -3.64
N ALA A 233 7.35 14.35 -3.60
CA ALA A 233 6.80 13.36 -2.67
C ALA A 233 7.05 13.78 -1.21
N ARG A 234 6.09 13.49 -0.35
CA ARG A 234 6.22 13.72 1.10
C ARG A 234 7.03 12.58 1.70
N LEU A 235 8.15 12.91 2.34
CA LEU A 235 9.04 11.91 2.90
C LEU A 235 8.65 11.55 4.35
N GLY A 236 8.65 10.25 4.64
CA GLY A 236 8.57 9.74 6.00
C GLY A 236 9.91 9.93 6.73
N PRO A 237 9.92 9.97 8.06
CA PRO A 237 11.15 10.20 8.85
C PRO A 237 11.99 8.95 9.07
N THR A 238 11.44 7.75 8.93
CA THR A 238 12.09 6.51 9.37
C THR A 238 13.14 6.05 8.37
N ARG A 239 14.41 6.12 8.76
CA ARG A 239 15.54 5.60 7.98
C ARG A 239 15.63 4.08 8.07
N PHE A 240 16.22 3.45 7.06
CA PHE A 240 16.34 1.99 6.99
C PHE A 240 17.05 1.38 8.21
N GLU A 241 18.16 1.94 8.64
CA GLU A 241 18.90 1.41 9.81
C GLU A 241 18.09 1.54 11.10
N THR A 242 17.36 2.64 11.27
CA THR A 242 16.46 2.82 12.42
C THR A 242 15.37 1.74 12.41
N TRP A 243 14.75 1.52 11.26
CA TRP A 243 13.74 0.47 11.10
C TRP A 243 14.31 -0.94 11.35
N LEU A 244 15.51 -1.24 10.86
CA LEU A 244 16.18 -2.53 11.12
C LEU A 244 16.35 -2.79 12.62
N THR A 245 16.84 -1.80 13.37
CA THR A 245 17.04 -1.89 14.81
C THR A 245 15.71 -2.13 15.55
N GLN A 246 14.68 -1.36 15.22
CA GLN A 246 13.34 -1.50 15.80
C GLN A 246 12.72 -2.87 15.51
N SER A 247 12.81 -3.33 14.26
CA SER A 247 12.26 -4.63 13.86
C SER A 247 13.03 -5.81 14.45
N ALA A 248 14.31 -5.67 14.75
CA ALA A 248 15.09 -6.67 15.48
C ALA A 248 14.63 -6.77 16.94
N ALA A 249 14.45 -5.63 17.61
CA ALA A 249 13.97 -5.60 19.00
C ALA A 249 12.57 -6.23 19.14
N GLN A 250 11.66 -5.95 18.20
CA GLN A 250 10.32 -6.55 18.18
C GLN A 250 10.34 -8.06 18.02
N ARG A 251 11.24 -8.62 17.19
CA ARG A 251 11.40 -10.08 17.02
C ARG A 251 11.96 -10.77 18.26
N SER A 252 12.81 -10.08 19.03
CA SER A 252 13.37 -10.64 20.28
C SER A 252 12.39 -10.61 21.45
N ALA A 253 11.31 -9.84 21.34
CA ALA A 253 10.28 -9.68 22.37
C ALA A 253 9.03 -10.55 22.12
N ALA A 254 8.91 -11.22 20.95
CA ALA A 254 7.81 -12.07 20.54
C ALA A 254 8.16 -13.56 20.68
#